data_aba6e6b5167f422fb9b8cc935cdca636
#
_entry.id   aba6e6b5167f422fb9b8cc935cdca636
#
_cell.length_a   1.000
_cell.length_b   1.000
_cell.length_c   1.000
_cell.angle_alpha   90.00
_cell.angle_beta   90.00
_cell.angle_gamma   90.00
#
_symmetry.space_group_name_H-M   'P 1'
#
loop_
_entity.id
_entity.type
_entity.pdbx_description
1 polymer ?
#
loop_
_entity_poly.entity_id
_entity_poly.type
_entity_poly.pdbx_seq_one_letter_code
_entity_poly.pdbx_strand_id
1 'polypeptide(L)'
;HGVEAPNIVHTNTLAENLADIQQKDRVDVVLANPPFGGKERAEIQQNFPIKTSETAYLFLQHFIKIMKTGGRCGVVIKNTFLSNTDNASVALRKQLLEECNLFAVLDLPGGAFLGTGVKTVVLLFEKGKPTEKVWYYQLNVGRNMGKTNPLNERDLEDFIQAAATQAETDNSWLVDIADINTDTWDLTVNNPNRVEEVDNRTP
;
A
#
# COMPACT_ATOMS: atom_id res chain seq x y z
N HIS A 1 7.52 -10.04 -19.28
CA HIS A 1 7.58 -8.58 -19.09
C HIS A 1 8.70 -7.89 -19.91
N GLY A 2 9.26 -8.55 -20.94
CA GLY A 2 10.23 -7.94 -21.85
C GLY A 2 11.64 -7.71 -21.28
N VAL A 3 11.97 -8.27 -20.12
CA VAL A 3 13.32 -8.22 -19.54
C VAL A 3 14.14 -9.36 -20.13
N GLU A 4 15.18 -9.05 -20.93
CA GLU A 4 15.98 -10.05 -21.63
C GLU A 4 16.86 -10.92 -20.72
N ALA A 5 17.33 -10.38 -19.61
CA ALA A 5 18.18 -11.08 -18.63
C ALA A 5 17.76 -10.76 -17.19
N PRO A 6 16.64 -11.33 -16.72
CA PRO A 6 16.18 -11.06 -15.35
C PRO A 6 17.09 -11.74 -14.33
N ASN A 7 17.48 -11.03 -13.29
CA ASN A 7 18.16 -11.60 -12.13
C ASN A 7 17.11 -12.18 -11.17
N ILE A 8 16.80 -13.46 -11.33
CA ILE A 8 15.82 -14.17 -10.49
C ILE A 8 16.58 -15.11 -9.55
N VAL A 9 16.52 -14.82 -8.24
CA VAL A 9 17.11 -15.65 -7.20
C VAL A 9 16.00 -16.45 -6.50
N HIS A 10 16.12 -17.77 -6.51
CA HIS A 10 15.21 -18.65 -5.79
C HIS A 10 15.61 -18.70 -4.31
N THR A 11 14.90 -17.95 -3.47
CA THR A 11 15.14 -17.90 -2.04
C THR A 11 13.83 -17.56 -1.29
N ASN A 12 13.81 -17.79 0.02
CA ASN A 12 12.79 -17.19 0.88
C ASN A 12 13.28 -15.79 1.28
N THR A 13 12.74 -14.76 0.64
CA THR A 13 13.12 -13.36 0.86
C THR A 13 13.05 -12.93 2.33
N LEU A 14 12.13 -13.50 3.11
CA LEU A 14 11.94 -13.14 4.52
C LEU A 14 12.85 -13.94 5.48
N ALA A 15 13.59 -14.95 4.99
CA ALA A 15 14.49 -15.75 5.80
C ALA A 15 15.79 -15.03 6.18
N GLU A 16 16.16 -13.98 5.45
CA GLU A 16 17.33 -13.17 5.73
C GLU A 16 17.02 -12.13 6.81
N ASN A 17 18.00 -11.90 7.71
CA ASN A 17 17.85 -10.84 8.69
C ASN A 17 17.88 -9.47 8.00
N LEU A 18 16.89 -8.65 8.30
CA LEU A 18 16.75 -7.33 7.70
C LEU A 18 17.98 -6.43 7.93
N ALA A 19 18.70 -6.66 9.04
CA ALA A 19 19.93 -5.93 9.36
C ALA A 19 21.08 -6.23 8.41
N ASP A 20 21.09 -7.39 7.76
CA ASP A 20 22.18 -7.84 6.89
C ASP A 20 22.13 -7.22 5.50
N ILE A 21 21.01 -6.57 5.11
CA ILE A 21 20.86 -5.86 3.85
C ILE A 21 21.81 -4.66 3.81
N GLN A 22 22.79 -4.72 2.90
CA GLN A 22 23.82 -3.71 2.71
C GLN A 22 23.42 -2.68 1.63
N GLN A 23 24.18 -1.59 1.52
CA GLN A 23 23.92 -0.56 0.50
C GLN A 23 23.99 -1.09 -0.93
N LYS A 24 24.91 -2.01 -1.22
CA LYS A 24 25.07 -2.64 -2.54
C LYS A 24 23.85 -3.45 -2.99
N ASP A 25 23.04 -3.92 -2.02
CA ASP A 25 21.86 -4.75 -2.27
C ASP A 25 20.61 -3.90 -2.50
N ARG A 26 20.71 -2.58 -2.29
CA ARG A 26 19.57 -1.69 -2.36
C ARG A 26 19.20 -1.34 -3.80
N VAL A 27 17.89 -1.17 -4.00
CA VAL A 27 17.28 -0.90 -5.30
C VAL A 27 16.66 0.49 -5.35
N ASP A 28 16.45 0.99 -6.56
CA ASP A 28 15.84 2.29 -6.80
C ASP A 28 14.31 2.23 -6.84
N VAL A 29 13.75 1.06 -7.26
CA VAL A 29 12.31 0.87 -7.39
C VAL A 29 11.90 -0.50 -6.87
N VAL A 30 10.80 -0.52 -6.11
CA VAL A 30 10.12 -1.75 -5.68
C VAL A 30 8.68 -1.71 -6.21
N LEU A 31 8.29 -2.73 -6.97
CA LEU A 31 6.90 -2.98 -7.33
C LEU A 31 6.52 -4.37 -6.84
N ALA A 32 5.52 -4.47 -5.97
CA ALA A 32 5.23 -5.71 -5.28
C ALA A 32 3.74 -5.94 -5.03
N ASN A 33 3.36 -7.20 -5.12
CA ASN A 33 2.06 -7.72 -4.70
C ASN A 33 2.28 -8.91 -3.77
N PRO A 34 2.58 -8.67 -2.48
CA PRO A 34 2.81 -9.74 -1.52
C PRO A 34 1.51 -10.52 -1.22
N PRO A 35 1.60 -11.76 -0.69
CA PRO A 35 0.42 -12.57 -0.37
C PRO A 35 -0.53 -11.88 0.61
N PHE A 36 -1.86 -11.94 0.32
CA PHE A 36 -2.90 -11.30 1.11
C PHE A 36 -3.38 -12.14 2.31
N GLY A 37 -2.57 -12.64 3.16
CA GLY A 37 -3.03 -13.40 4.33
C GLY A 37 -2.14 -14.57 4.69
N GLY A 38 -0.93 -14.56 4.19
CA GLY A 38 0.11 -15.45 4.65
C GLY A 38 0.48 -15.16 6.11
N LYS A 39 0.87 -16.22 6.82
CA LYS A 39 1.41 -16.10 8.17
C LYS A 39 2.78 -16.74 8.24
N GLU A 40 3.73 -16.00 8.79
CA GLU A 40 5.09 -16.47 8.95
C GLU A 40 5.34 -17.08 10.34
N ARG A 41 6.23 -18.06 10.37
CA ARG A 41 6.68 -18.71 11.61
C ARG A 41 7.47 -17.75 12.48
N ALA A 42 7.53 -18.04 13.79
CA ALA A 42 8.23 -17.21 14.76
C ALA A 42 9.72 -16.99 14.42
N GLU A 43 10.39 -17.99 13.83
CA GLU A 43 11.79 -17.87 13.43
C GLU A 43 11.98 -16.80 12.34
N ILE A 44 11.09 -16.72 11.37
CA ILE A 44 11.11 -15.70 10.32
C ILE A 44 10.85 -14.31 10.91
N GLN A 45 9.88 -14.20 11.83
CA GLN A 45 9.54 -12.92 12.46
C GLN A 45 10.74 -12.31 13.22
N GLN A 46 11.68 -13.14 13.73
CA GLN A 46 12.86 -12.66 14.44
C GLN A 46 13.82 -11.85 13.56
N ASN A 47 13.73 -11.97 12.23
CA ASN A 47 14.55 -11.24 11.28
C ASN A 47 14.13 -9.76 11.13
N PHE A 48 13.01 -9.36 11.73
CA PHE A 48 12.40 -8.04 11.54
C PHE A 48 12.29 -7.26 12.86
N PRO A 49 12.45 -5.93 12.84
CA PRO A 49 12.26 -5.07 14.02
C PRO A 49 10.83 -5.13 14.57
N ILE A 50 9.84 -5.00 13.71
CA ILE A 50 8.43 -5.09 14.09
C ILE A 50 7.97 -6.53 13.92
N LYS A 51 7.74 -7.21 15.06
CA LYS A 51 7.32 -8.61 15.11
C LYS A 51 5.86 -8.75 14.76
N THR A 52 5.58 -9.54 13.74
CA THR A 52 4.23 -9.88 13.31
C THR A 52 4.24 -11.20 12.54
N SER A 53 3.12 -11.92 12.57
CA SER A 53 2.96 -13.10 11.72
C SER A 53 2.44 -12.75 10.32
N GLU A 54 1.94 -11.54 10.07
CA GLU A 54 1.40 -11.14 8.77
C GLU A 54 2.52 -10.99 7.74
N THR A 55 2.56 -11.90 6.77
CA THR A 55 3.58 -11.96 5.72
C THR A 55 3.71 -10.62 4.97
N ALA A 56 2.60 -9.98 4.62
CA ALA A 56 2.62 -8.70 3.92
C ALA A 56 3.29 -7.57 4.72
N TYR A 57 3.20 -7.60 6.06
CA TYR A 57 3.82 -6.59 6.92
C TYR A 57 5.33 -6.80 7.07
N LEU A 58 5.78 -8.04 7.02
CA LEU A 58 7.22 -8.34 6.96
C LEU A 58 7.80 -7.91 5.61
N PHE A 59 7.08 -8.17 4.51
CA PHE A 59 7.46 -7.67 3.20
C PHE A 59 7.52 -6.15 3.13
N LEU A 60 6.58 -5.43 3.74
CA LEU A 60 6.63 -3.97 3.75
C LEU A 60 7.87 -3.43 4.47
N GLN A 61 8.26 -4.04 5.62
CA GLN A 61 9.52 -3.71 6.29
C GLN A 61 10.73 -4.00 5.40
N HIS A 62 10.72 -5.16 4.71
CA HIS A 62 11.76 -5.52 3.76
C HIS A 62 11.88 -4.49 2.63
N PHE A 63 10.76 -4.06 2.04
CA PHE A 63 10.76 -3.06 0.97
C PHE A 63 11.31 -1.71 1.43
N ILE A 64 10.90 -1.24 2.62
CA ILE A 64 11.45 0.00 3.19
C ILE A 64 12.98 -0.14 3.37
N LYS A 65 13.46 -1.30 3.83
CA LYS A 65 14.89 -1.52 4.06
C LYS A 65 15.71 -1.61 2.78
N ILE A 66 15.23 -2.37 1.77
CA ILE A 66 15.98 -2.64 0.54
C ILE A 66 16.01 -1.43 -0.41
N MET A 67 15.14 -0.45 -0.25
CA MET A 67 15.19 0.75 -1.06
C MET A 67 16.37 1.64 -0.69
N LYS A 68 16.97 2.27 -1.70
CA LYS A 68 17.85 3.43 -1.53
C LYS A 68 17.06 4.63 -1.02
N THR A 69 17.74 5.61 -0.44
CA THR A 69 17.16 6.94 -0.21
C THR A 69 16.79 7.57 -1.56
N GLY A 70 15.58 8.11 -1.69
CA GLY A 70 15.00 8.56 -2.95
C GLY A 70 14.40 7.43 -3.79
N GLY A 71 14.52 6.18 -3.37
CA GLY A 71 13.87 5.04 -4.03
C GLY A 71 12.37 5.05 -3.82
N ARG A 72 11.63 4.48 -4.78
CA ARG A 72 10.16 4.48 -4.80
C ARG A 72 9.60 3.08 -4.69
N CYS A 73 8.47 2.97 -4.00
CA CYS A 73 7.74 1.71 -3.87
C CYS A 73 6.28 1.88 -4.30
N GLY A 74 5.79 0.89 -5.06
CA GLY A 74 4.37 0.63 -5.27
C GLY A 74 4.04 -0.76 -4.75
N VAL A 75 3.22 -0.85 -3.70
CA VAL A 75 2.85 -2.12 -3.09
C VAL A 75 1.35 -2.25 -2.92
N VAL A 76 0.82 -3.41 -3.31
CA VAL A 76 -0.57 -3.78 -3.05
C VAL A 76 -0.66 -4.41 -1.67
N ILE A 77 -1.59 -3.92 -0.84
CA ILE A 77 -1.81 -4.45 0.51
C ILE A 77 -3.30 -4.46 0.84
N LYS A 78 -3.71 -5.29 1.81
CA LYS A 78 -5.10 -5.26 2.30
C LYS A 78 -5.43 -3.88 2.87
N ASN A 79 -6.64 -3.38 2.58
CA ASN A 79 -7.09 -2.10 3.11
C ASN A 79 -7.14 -2.05 4.65
N THR A 80 -7.31 -3.20 5.31
CA THR A 80 -7.29 -3.30 6.78
C THR A 80 -5.97 -2.86 7.40
N PHE A 81 -4.86 -2.89 6.66
CA PHE A 81 -3.59 -2.31 7.10
C PHE A 81 -3.73 -0.84 7.50
N LEU A 82 -4.60 -0.09 6.85
CA LEU A 82 -4.77 1.35 7.08
C LEU A 82 -5.40 1.66 8.44
N SER A 83 -6.20 0.74 9.01
CA SER A 83 -7.01 0.97 10.21
C SER A 83 -6.80 -0.03 11.35
N ASN A 84 -6.11 -1.16 11.13
CA ASN A 84 -5.86 -2.13 12.18
C ASN A 84 -5.17 -1.49 13.39
N THR A 85 -5.64 -1.82 14.60
CA THR A 85 -5.20 -1.21 15.86
C THR A 85 -4.20 -2.07 16.64
N ASP A 86 -3.77 -3.21 16.11
CA ASP A 86 -2.72 -4.00 16.72
C ASP A 86 -1.36 -3.26 16.68
N ASN A 87 -0.51 -3.54 17.65
CA ASN A 87 0.75 -2.84 17.83
C ASN A 87 1.65 -2.88 16.59
N ALA A 88 1.66 -3.99 15.85
CA ALA A 88 2.51 -4.12 14.66
C ALA A 88 2.00 -3.24 13.52
N SER A 89 0.68 -3.20 13.29
CA SER A 89 0.07 -2.33 12.27
C SER A 89 0.33 -0.86 12.57
N VAL A 90 0.12 -0.44 13.82
CA VAL A 90 0.36 0.94 14.27
C VAL A 90 1.84 1.32 14.11
N ALA A 91 2.76 0.46 14.60
CA ALA A 91 4.19 0.72 14.50
C ALA A 91 4.67 0.78 13.05
N LEU A 92 4.13 -0.06 12.17
CA LEU A 92 4.52 -0.10 10.77
C LEU A 92 3.99 1.10 9.98
N ARG A 93 2.76 1.56 10.26
CA ARG A 93 2.26 2.83 9.69
C ARG A 93 3.09 4.01 10.15
N LYS A 94 3.42 4.07 11.45
CA LYS A 94 4.33 5.09 11.98
C LYS A 94 5.66 5.08 11.24
N GLN A 95 6.32 3.92 11.14
CA GLN A 95 7.59 3.78 10.41
C GLN A 95 7.46 4.27 8.96
N LEU A 96 6.41 3.86 8.25
CA LEU A 96 6.17 4.26 6.87
C LEU A 96 6.07 5.78 6.74
N LEU A 97 5.34 6.45 7.63
CA LEU A 97 5.11 7.89 7.55
C LEU A 97 6.30 8.72 8.03
N GLU A 98 7.12 8.21 8.95
CA GLU A 98 8.30 8.91 9.45
C GLU A 98 9.53 8.73 8.56
N GLU A 99 9.74 7.53 7.98
CA GLU A 99 10.90 7.22 7.15
C GLU A 99 10.68 7.44 5.66
N CYS A 100 9.42 7.43 5.23
CA CYS A 100 9.03 7.55 3.83
C CYS A 100 7.97 8.63 3.63
N ASN A 101 7.97 9.23 2.45
CA ASN A 101 6.86 10.04 1.98
C ASN A 101 5.82 9.14 1.31
N LEU A 102 4.76 8.79 2.03
CA LEU A 102 3.57 8.13 1.48
C LEU A 102 2.78 9.19 0.68
N PHE A 103 3.13 9.35 -0.58
CA PHE A 103 2.58 10.42 -1.40
C PHE A 103 1.23 10.08 -2.03
N ALA A 104 0.86 8.79 -2.13
CA ALA A 104 -0.46 8.40 -2.63
C ALA A 104 -0.95 7.06 -2.06
N VAL A 105 -2.26 6.99 -1.84
CA VAL A 105 -3.02 5.78 -1.53
C VAL A 105 -4.12 5.64 -2.58
N LEU A 106 -4.02 4.59 -3.41
CA LEU A 106 -5.06 4.24 -4.38
C LEU A 106 -5.97 3.17 -3.77
N ASP A 107 -7.20 3.53 -3.47
CA ASP A 107 -8.24 2.60 -2.99
C ASP A 107 -8.86 1.86 -4.17
N LEU A 108 -8.68 0.54 -4.19
CA LEU A 108 -9.20 -0.31 -5.25
C LEU A 108 -10.60 -0.82 -4.90
N PRO A 109 -11.51 -0.87 -5.87
CA PRO A 109 -12.84 -1.44 -5.64
C PRO A 109 -12.76 -2.95 -5.36
N GLY A 110 -13.78 -3.49 -4.71
CA GLY A 110 -13.92 -4.94 -4.50
C GLY A 110 -13.87 -5.70 -5.82
N GLY A 111 -13.22 -6.87 -5.83
CA GLY A 111 -13.06 -7.68 -7.04
C GLY A 111 -11.91 -7.28 -7.97
N ALA A 112 -11.10 -6.27 -7.62
CA ALA A 112 -9.90 -5.90 -8.38
C ALA A 112 -8.92 -7.08 -8.56
N PHE A 113 -8.83 -7.95 -7.56
CA PHE A 113 -8.04 -9.18 -7.62
C PHE A 113 -8.96 -10.40 -7.66
N LEU A 114 -8.79 -11.21 -8.72
CA LEU A 114 -9.61 -12.40 -8.94
C LEU A 114 -9.33 -13.47 -7.88
N GLY A 115 -10.38 -14.17 -7.48
CA GLY A 115 -10.28 -15.28 -6.52
C GLY A 115 -10.14 -14.88 -5.05
N THR A 116 -10.22 -13.60 -4.73
CA THR A 116 -10.23 -13.11 -3.36
C THR A 116 -11.31 -12.05 -3.15
N GLY A 117 -12.03 -12.13 -2.02
CA GLY A 117 -12.96 -11.07 -1.58
C GLY A 117 -12.26 -9.93 -0.81
N VAL A 118 -10.94 -9.94 -0.77
CA VAL A 118 -10.17 -8.96 0.01
C VAL A 118 -10.17 -7.62 -0.70
N LYS A 119 -10.60 -6.57 0.00
CA LYS A 119 -10.42 -5.20 -0.45
C LYS A 119 -8.96 -4.79 -0.25
N THR A 120 -8.37 -4.16 -1.26
CA THR A 120 -6.96 -3.80 -1.29
C THR A 120 -6.77 -2.33 -1.62
N VAL A 121 -5.60 -1.83 -1.24
CA VAL A 121 -5.11 -0.51 -1.63
C VAL A 121 -3.72 -0.65 -2.25
N VAL A 122 -3.33 0.32 -3.07
CA VAL A 122 -1.94 0.48 -3.49
C VAL A 122 -1.33 1.62 -2.71
N LEU A 123 -0.24 1.36 -2.01
CA LEU A 123 0.57 2.37 -1.35
C LEU A 123 1.69 2.78 -2.29
N LEU A 124 1.82 4.09 -2.54
CA LEU A 124 2.90 4.68 -3.34
C LEU A 124 3.72 5.60 -2.45
N PHE A 125 4.98 5.26 -2.24
CA PHE A 125 5.86 6.02 -1.33
C PHE A 125 7.30 6.11 -1.82
N GLU A 126 8.01 7.13 -1.34
CA GLU A 126 9.41 7.40 -1.60
C GLU A 126 10.18 7.41 -0.28
N LYS A 127 11.30 6.67 -0.19
CA LYS A 127 12.12 6.60 1.02
C LYS A 127 13.02 7.83 1.18
N GLY A 128 13.19 8.28 2.43
CA GLY A 128 14.23 9.22 2.81
C GLY A 128 13.75 10.60 3.28
N LYS A 129 12.45 10.80 3.32
CA LYS A 129 11.82 11.99 3.93
C LYS A 129 10.48 11.59 4.55
N PRO A 130 10.06 12.24 5.64
CA PRO A 130 8.77 11.97 6.24
C PRO A 130 7.62 12.41 5.33
N THR A 131 6.45 11.83 5.56
CA THR A 131 5.19 12.22 4.93
C THR A 131 4.70 13.55 5.51
N GLU A 132 4.38 14.50 4.65
CA GLU A 132 3.73 15.75 5.02
C GLU A 132 2.24 15.72 4.72
N LYS A 133 1.89 15.16 3.56
CA LYS A 133 0.51 14.99 3.08
C LYS A 133 0.37 13.65 2.37
N VAL A 134 -0.81 13.04 2.51
CA VAL A 134 -1.19 11.84 1.78
C VAL A 134 -2.29 12.20 0.78
N TRP A 135 -2.06 11.91 -0.48
CA TRP A 135 -3.09 12.04 -1.51
C TRP A 135 -3.82 10.71 -1.66
N TYR A 136 -5.13 10.74 -1.50
CA TYR A 136 -6.01 9.60 -1.66
C TYR A 136 -6.73 9.66 -3.00
N TYR A 137 -6.85 8.51 -3.65
CA TYR A 137 -7.68 8.33 -4.82
C TYR A 137 -8.55 7.08 -4.65
N GLN A 138 -9.86 7.26 -4.70
CA GLN A 138 -10.83 6.16 -4.63
C GLN A 138 -11.25 5.78 -6.05
N LEU A 139 -10.78 4.63 -6.53
CA LEU A 139 -11.09 4.16 -7.87
C LEU A 139 -12.54 3.68 -7.95
N ASN A 140 -13.32 4.34 -8.79
CA ASN A 140 -14.68 3.97 -9.12
C ASN A 140 -14.78 3.59 -10.60
N VAL A 141 -14.99 2.32 -10.88
CA VAL A 141 -15.08 1.81 -12.26
C VAL A 141 -16.51 1.77 -12.81
N GLY A 142 -17.53 2.11 -11.99
CA GLY A 142 -18.92 2.15 -12.41
C GLY A 142 -19.53 0.80 -12.82
N ARG A 143 -18.84 -0.31 -12.53
CA ARG A 143 -19.27 -1.66 -12.87
C ARG A 143 -18.81 -2.68 -11.84
N ASN A 144 -19.48 -3.83 -11.80
CA ASN A 144 -19.01 -4.97 -11.01
C ASN A 144 -17.81 -5.60 -11.69
N MET A 145 -16.70 -5.68 -10.96
CA MET A 145 -15.49 -6.35 -11.43
C MET A 145 -15.51 -7.84 -11.10
N GLY A 146 -14.84 -8.62 -11.93
CA GLY A 146 -14.74 -10.07 -11.77
C GLY A 146 -13.97 -10.71 -12.90
N LYS A 147 -14.01 -12.05 -12.97
CA LYS A 147 -13.25 -12.82 -13.95
C LYS A 147 -13.54 -12.44 -15.41
N THR A 148 -14.79 -12.13 -15.72
CA THR A 148 -15.21 -11.74 -17.07
C THR A 148 -15.07 -10.25 -17.36
N ASN A 149 -14.84 -9.45 -16.34
CA ASN A 149 -14.75 -8.00 -16.45
C ASN A 149 -13.69 -7.49 -15.47
N PRO A 150 -12.40 -7.83 -15.67
CA PRO A 150 -11.33 -7.46 -14.77
C PRO A 150 -10.98 -5.97 -14.85
N LEU A 151 -10.21 -5.51 -13.87
CA LEU A 151 -9.53 -4.22 -13.91
C LEU A 151 -8.62 -4.15 -15.15
N ASN A 152 -8.63 -3.03 -15.85
CA ASN A 152 -7.82 -2.81 -17.04
C ASN A 152 -7.20 -1.39 -17.03
N GLU A 153 -6.32 -1.11 -17.99
CA GLU A 153 -5.56 0.14 -18.06
C GLU A 153 -6.46 1.38 -18.17
N ARG A 154 -7.57 1.28 -18.90
CA ARG A 154 -8.51 2.42 -19.09
C ARG A 154 -9.16 2.84 -17.77
N ASP A 155 -9.38 1.90 -16.86
CA ASP A 155 -9.93 2.20 -15.54
C ASP A 155 -9.00 3.08 -14.71
N LEU A 156 -7.72 3.12 -15.03
CA LEU A 156 -6.67 3.85 -14.32
C LEU A 156 -6.28 5.17 -14.99
N GLU A 157 -6.83 5.49 -16.17
CA GLU A 157 -6.44 6.71 -16.91
C GLU A 157 -6.66 7.98 -16.10
N ASP A 158 -7.83 8.13 -15.48
CA ASP A 158 -8.15 9.29 -14.64
C ASP A 158 -7.27 9.38 -13.41
N PHE A 159 -6.97 8.23 -12.78
CA PHE A 159 -6.02 8.17 -11.67
C PHE A 159 -4.63 8.65 -12.11
N ILE A 160 -4.12 8.17 -13.23
CA ILE A 160 -2.79 8.52 -13.73
C ILE A 160 -2.71 10.02 -14.03
N GLN A 161 -3.74 10.59 -14.65
CA GLN A 161 -3.79 12.02 -14.93
C GLN A 161 -3.86 12.86 -13.65
N ALA A 162 -4.72 12.49 -12.71
CA ALA A 162 -4.85 13.19 -11.43
C ALA A 162 -3.59 13.06 -10.57
N ALA A 163 -2.92 11.91 -10.59
CA ALA A 163 -1.71 11.65 -9.82
C ALA A 163 -0.52 12.54 -10.21
N ALA A 164 -0.46 12.98 -11.48
CA ALA A 164 0.61 13.85 -11.97
C ALA A 164 0.68 15.19 -11.23
N THR A 165 -0.46 15.69 -10.75
CA THR A 165 -0.57 16.95 -10.01
C THR A 165 -1.15 16.79 -8.61
N GLN A 166 -1.48 15.56 -8.20
CA GLN A 166 -2.24 15.27 -6.99
C GLN A 166 -3.54 16.09 -6.92
N ALA A 167 -4.25 16.15 -8.06
CA ALA A 167 -5.47 16.93 -8.18
C ALA A 167 -6.56 16.46 -7.20
N GLU A 168 -7.29 17.40 -6.64
CA GLU A 168 -8.47 17.11 -5.83
C GLU A 168 -9.70 17.06 -6.74
N THR A 169 -10.48 16.00 -6.63
CA THR A 169 -11.67 15.71 -7.44
C THR A 169 -12.73 15.05 -6.54
N ASP A 170 -13.87 14.67 -7.10
CA ASP A 170 -14.88 13.91 -6.35
C ASP A 170 -14.35 12.55 -5.84
N ASN A 171 -13.31 12.02 -6.48
CA ASN A 171 -12.70 10.74 -6.15
C ASN A 171 -11.31 10.87 -5.50
N SER A 172 -10.77 12.08 -5.34
CA SER A 172 -9.43 12.29 -4.80
C SER A 172 -9.34 13.53 -3.91
N TRP A 173 -8.53 13.42 -2.84
CA TRP A 173 -8.36 14.47 -1.83
C TRP A 173 -6.99 14.35 -1.15
N LEU A 174 -6.58 15.42 -0.51
CA LEU A 174 -5.36 15.48 0.31
C LEU A 174 -5.71 15.43 1.80
N VAL A 175 -4.90 14.74 2.57
CA VAL A 175 -4.94 14.71 4.04
C VAL A 175 -3.58 15.16 4.55
N ASP A 176 -3.56 16.19 5.40
CA ASP A 176 -2.34 16.65 6.05
C ASP A 176 -1.95 15.66 7.16
N ILE A 177 -0.65 15.39 7.33
CA ILE A 177 -0.17 14.52 8.39
C ILE A 177 -0.55 15.02 9.79
N ALA A 178 -0.70 16.33 9.95
CA ALA A 178 -1.12 16.95 11.20
C ALA A 178 -2.55 16.58 11.64
N ASP A 179 -3.39 16.17 10.68
CA ASP A 179 -4.77 15.72 10.92
C ASP A 179 -4.86 14.22 11.27
N ILE A 180 -3.75 13.50 11.18
CA ILE A 180 -3.69 12.06 11.48
C ILE A 180 -3.41 11.88 12.97
N ASN A 181 -4.25 11.08 13.64
CA ASN A 181 -4.05 10.72 15.04
C ASN A 181 -2.76 9.94 15.26
N THR A 182 -1.81 10.51 15.99
CA THR A 182 -0.48 9.91 16.23
C THR A 182 -0.49 8.73 17.19
N ASP A 183 -1.59 8.46 17.91
CA ASP A 183 -1.71 7.28 18.76
C ASP A 183 -2.01 6.03 17.94
N THR A 184 -2.76 6.19 16.85
CA THR A 184 -3.21 5.08 16.00
C THR A 184 -2.58 5.07 14.62
N TRP A 185 -2.12 6.22 14.13
CA TRP A 185 -1.66 6.42 12.76
C TRP A 185 -2.67 5.92 11.73
N ASP A 186 -3.94 6.18 11.98
CA ASP A 186 -5.05 5.72 11.14
C ASP A 186 -5.03 6.43 9.79
N LEU A 187 -4.96 5.62 8.73
CA LEU A 187 -4.92 6.04 7.33
C LEU A 187 -6.19 5.62 6.57
N THR A 188 -7.28 5.37 7.28
CA THR A 188 -8.54 4.92 6.67
C THR A 188 -8.98 5.83 5.54
N VAL A 189 -9.39 5.21 4.44
CA VAL A 189 -9.90 5.91 3.26
C VAL A 189 -11.32 6.42 3.55
N ASN A 190 -11.44 7.72 3.82
CA ASN A 190 -12.70 8.41 4.05
C ASN A 190 -12.82 9.55 3.04
N ASN A 191 -13.56 9.32 1.95
CA ASN A 191 -13.76 10.32 0.92
C ASN A 191 -14.67 11.45 1.45
N PRO A 192 -14.17 12.68 1.65
CA PRO A 192 -14.95 13.79 2.16
C PRO A 192 -15.95 14.33 1.13
N ASN A 193 -15.75 14.00 -0.15
CA ASN A 193 -16.57 14.48 -1.28
C ASN A 193 -17.70 13.51 -1.62
N ARG A 194 -17.80 12.38 -0.89
CA ARG A 194 -18.84 11.39 -1.14
C ARG A 194 -20.18 11.94 -0.70
N VAL A 195 -21.05 12.25 -1.67
CA VAL A 195 -22.47 12.51 -1.42
C VAL A 195 -23.09 11.18 -0.95
N GLU A 196 -23.54 11.08 0.30
CA GLU A 196 -24.37 9.96 0.72
C GLU A 196 -25.66 10.00 -0.12
N GLU A 197 -25.84 9.02 -1.00
CA GLU A 197 -27.16 8.76 -1.58
C GLU A 197 -28.07 8.40 -0.41
N VAL A 198 -28.90 9.36 -0.01
CA VAL A 198 -30.00 9.11 0.94
C VAL A 198 -30.93 8.13 0.25
N ASP A 199 -30.90 6.88 0.70
CA ASP A 199 -31.84 5.86 0.24
C ASP A 199 -33.26 6.25 0.70
N ASN A 200 -33.98 6.96 -0.17
CA ASN A 200 -35.36 7.39 0.03
C ASN A 200 -36.37 6.25 -0.18
N ARG A 201 -35.94 4.98 -0.14
CA ARG A 201 -36.88 3.86 -0.13
C ARG A 201 -37.50 3.74 1.24
N THR A 202 -38.66 4.34 1.37
CA THR A 202 -39.58 4.09 2.51
C THR A 202 -39.97 2.61 2.51
N PRO A 203 -40.08 1.97 3.69
CA PRO A 203 -40.49 0.58 3.84
C PRO A 203 -41.91 0.31 3.36
#